data_078ec55128635c3582e6dcb6abfd3ebd
#
_entry.id   078ec55128635c3582e6dcb6abfd3ebd
#
_cell.length_a   1.000
_cell.length_b   1.000
_cell.length_c   1.000
_cell.angle_alpha   90.00
_cell.angle_beta   90.00
_cell.angle_gamma   90.00
#
_symmetry.space_group_name_H-M   'P 1'
#
loop_
_entity.id
_entity.type
_entity.pdbx_description
1 polymer ?
#
loop_
_entity_poly.entity_id
_entity_poly.type
_entity_poly.pdbx_seq_one_letter_code
_entity_poly.pdbx_strand_id
1 'polypeptide(L)'
;IVNKFLGDGFLALFGAPLDAADAAHQAVGAAREMLDAMGHINAASDWPLRIGIGIHFGEVVAGNIGSPRRKEYTVIGDTVNFASRLEALNKEFDSQLLISDAVREALGNDGDDAVSLGEVPIKGYDQPMMIWQLG
;
A
#
# COMPACT_ATOMS: atom_id res chain seq x y z
N ILE A 1 -1.01 11.87 -0.92
CA ILE A 1 0.26 12.55 -1.17
C ILE A 1 1.38 11.51 -1.36
N VAL A 2 2.16 11.67 -2.41
CA VAL A 2 3.35 10.87 -2.62
C VAL A 2 4.44 11.41 -1.70
N ASN A 3 4.94 10.56 -0.79
CA ASN A 3 5.91 10.98 0.20
C ASN A 3 7.33 10.94 -0.34
N LYS A 4 7.72 9.83 -0.95
CA LYS A 4 9.07 9.69 -1.49
C LYS A 4 9.14 8.57 -2.52
N PHE A 5 10.13 8.64 -3.41
CA PHE A 5 10.44 7.58 -4.34
C PHE A 5 11.47 6.64 -3.73
N LEU A 6 11.30 5.34 -3.96
CA LEU A 6 12.08 4.25 -3.36
C LEU A 6 12.73 3.42 -4.48
N GLY A 7 13.73 3.99 -5.16
CA GLY A 7 14.35 3.29 -6.28
C GLY A 7 13.34 3.02 -7.40
N ASP A 8 12.80 1.80 -7.46
CA ASP A 8 11.84 1.37 -8.46
C ASP A 8 10.36 1.50 -8.02
N GLY A 9 10.12 2.21 -6.92
CA GLY A 9 8.78 2.37 -6.38
C GLY A 9 8.58 3.69 -5.64
N PHE A 10 7.46 3.82 -4.97
CA PHE A 10 7.20 5.00 -4.16
C PHE A 10 6.29 4.68 -2.98
N LEU A 11 6.33 5.55 -1.98
CA LEU A 11 5.45 5.53 -0.83
C LEU A 11 4.43 6.67 -0.96
N ALA A 12 3.16 6.35 -0.84
CA ALA A 12 2.08 7.33 -0.85
C ALA A 12 1.30 7.26 0.46
N LEU A 13 0.81 8.41 0.91
CA LEU A 13 0.09 8.56 2.16
C LEU A 13 -1.31 9.09 1.90
N PHE A 14 -2.29 8.51 2.58
CA PHE A 14 -3.67 8.95 2.58
C PHE A 14 -4.07 9.22 4.03
N GLY A 15 -4.64 10.40 4.29
CA GLY A 15 -4.96 10.82 5.65
C GLY A 15 -3.82 11.53 6.38
N ALA A 16 -2.77 11.91 5.67
CA ALA A 16 -1.68 12.73 6.18
C ALA A 16 -1.13 13.60 5.05
N PRO A 17 -0.70 14.83 5.30
CA PRO A 17 -0.72 15.55 6.58
C PRO A 17 -2.12 15.98 7.04
N LEU A 18 -3.11 15.92 6.17
CA LEU A 18 -4.50 16.24 6.50
C LEU A 18 -5.28 14.94 6.69
N ASP A 19 -6.08 14.87 7.76
CA ASP A 19 -6.92 13.72 8.03
C ASP A 19 -7.97 13.53 6.92
N ALA A 20 -8.22 12.27 6.57
CA ALA A 20 -9.27 11.90 5.65
C ALA A 20 -10.08 10.76 6.26
N ALA A 21 -11.38 10.94 6.46
CA ALA A 21 -12.25 9.95 7.10
C ALA A 21 -12.35 8.65 6.30
N ASP A 22 -12.17 8.73 4.97
CA ASP A 22 -12.26 7.60 4.06
C ASP A 22 -10.89 7.25 3.44
N ALA A 23 -9.81 7.45 4.19
CA ALA A 23 -8.46 7.26 3.69
C ALA A 23 -8.23 5.87 3.08
N ALA A 24 -8.75 4.82 3.72
CA ALA A 24 -8.60 3.46 3.21
C ALA A 24 -9.30 3.28 1.85
N HIS A 25 -10.50 3.84 1.69
CA HIS A 25 -11.22 3.80 0.41
C HIS A 25 -10.49 4.57 -0.67
N GLN A 26 -9.92 5.73 -0.32
CA GLN A 26 -9.14 6.53 -1.27
C GLN A 26 -7.89 5.79 -1.73
N ALA A 27 -7.18 5.15 -0.80
CA ALA A 27 -5.97 4.40 -1.13
C ALA A 27 -6.28 3.21 -2.05
N VAL A 28 -7.30 2.44 -1.73
CA VAL A 28 -7.71 1.29 -2.56
C VAL A 28 -8.21 1.76 -3.92
N GLY A 29 -9.00 2.84 -3.98
CA GLY A 29 -9.46 3.42 -5.23
C GLY A 29 -8.30 3.85 -6.12
N ALA A 30 -7.31 4.53 -5.57
CA ALA A 30 -6.11 4.92 -6.30
C ALA A 30 -5.34 3.71 -6.81
N ALA A 31 -5.20 2.67 -5.99
CA ALA A 31 -4.51 1.44 -6.39
C ALA A 31 -5.23 0.74 -7.55
N ARG A 32 -6.55 0.66 -7.51
CA ARG A 32 -7.35 0.08 -8.60
C ARG A 32 -7.20 0.86 -9.90
N GLU A 33 -7.20 2.19 -9.81
CA GLU A 33 -6.95 3.05 -10.98
C GLU A 33 -5.55 2.85 -11.56
N MET A 34 -4.55 2.67 -10.70
CA MET A 34 -3.19 2.37 -11.15
C MET A 34 -3.12 1.04 -11.90
N LEU A 35 -3.80 0.00 -11.41
CA LEU A 35 -3.83 -1.30 -12.09
C LEU A 35 -4.55 -1.22 -13.43
N ASP A 36 -5.64 -0.47 -13.50
CA ASP A 36 -6.35 -0.23 -14.76
C ASP A 36 -5.46 0.50 -15.76
N ALA A 37 -4.77 1.55 -15.31
CA ALA A 37 -3.84 2.31 -16.15
C ALA A 37 -2.71 1.42 -16.68
N MET A 38 -2.17 0.53 -15.82
CA MET A 38 -1.13 -0.41 -16.24
C MET A 38 -1.66 -1.39 -17.30
N GLY A 39 -2.90 -1.82 -17.19
CA GLY A 39 -3.53 -2.66 -18.20
C GLY A 39 -3.58 -1.98 -19.57
N HIS A 40 -3.95 -0.71 -19.60
CA HIS A 40 -3.96 0.07 -20.84
C HIS A 40 -2.57 0.30 -21.41
N ILE A 41 -1.60 0.65 -20.55
CA ILE A 41 -0.21 0.85 -20.96
C ILE A 41 0.37 -0.44 -21.54
N ASN A 42 0.14 -1.56 -20.86
CA ASN A 42 0.68 -2.86 -21.27
C ASN A 42 0.05 -3.37 -22.58
N ALA A 43 -1.21 -3.06 -22.83
CA ALA A 43 -1.88 -3.43 -24.08
C ALA A 43 -1.24 -2.78 -25.29
N ALA A 44 -0.62 -1.60 -25.13
CA ALA A 44 0.02 -0.85 -26.20
C ALA A 44 1.56 -1.02 -26.21
N SER A 45 2.11 -1.85 -25.34
CA SER A 45 3.56 -1.99 -25.16
C SER A 45 4.05 -3.38 -25.55
N ASP A 46 5.21 -3.45 -26.19
CA ASP A 46 5.92 -4.70 -26.44
C ASP A 46 6.63 -5.23 -25.18
N TRP A 47 6.73 -4.41 -24.14
CA TRP A 47 7.41 -4.73 -22.89
C TRP A 47 6.48 -4.51 -21.70
N PRO A 48 5.53 -5.44 -21.46
CA PRO A 48 4.58 -5.25 -20.37
C PRO A 48 5.28 -5.20 -19.01
N LEU A 49 4.82 -4.29 -18.16
CA LEU A 49 5.31 -4.12 -16.80
C LEU A 49 4.26 -4.62 -15.82
N ARG A 50 4.73 -5.14 -14.71
CA ARG A 50 3.89 -5.56 -13.60
C ARG A 50 4.27 -4.77 -12.36
N ILE A 51 3.27 -4.18 -11.70
CA ILE A 51 3.49 -3.46 -10.44
C ILE A 51 2.90 -4.24 -9.29
N GLY A 52 3.47 -4.04 -8.10
CA GLY A 52 2.95 -4.57 -6.85
C GLY A 52 2.59 -3.43 -5.92
N ILE A 53 1.45 -3.55 -5.25
CA ILE A 53 0.94 -2.54 -4.33
C ILE A 53 0.60 -3.23 -3.01
N GLY A 54 1.06 -2.65 -1.90
CA GLY A 54 0.68 -3.06 -0.56
C GLY A 54 0.05 -1.88 0.17
N ILE A 55 -1.10 -2.09 0.79
CA ILE A 55 -1.81 -1.04 1.53
C ILE A 55 -2.03 -1.51 2.96
N HIS A 56 -1.61 -0.70 3.90
CA HIS A 56 -1.84 -0.92 5.32
C HIS A 56 -2.38 0.35 5.96
N PHE A 57 -3.21 0.19 6.96
CA PHE A 57 -3.84 1.26 7.70
C PHE A 57 -3.42 1.16 9.17
N GLY A 58 -2.94 2.26 9.71
CA GLY A 58 -2.49 2.29 11.09
C GLY A 58 -1.91 3.65 11.44
N GLU A 59 -1.40 3.76 12.66
CA GLU A 59 -0.78 4.98 13.13
C GLU A 59 0.62 5.13 12.55
N VAL A 60 0.97 6.34 12.20
CA VAL A 60 2.31 6.71 11.73
C VAL A 60 2.75 8.00 12.42
N VAL A 61 4.05 8.16 12.54
CA VAL A 61 4.64 9.44 12.93
C VAL A 61 5.03 10.15 11.66
N ALA A 62 4.44 11.32 11.44
CA ALA A 62 4.66 12.11 10.23
C ALA A 62 5.02 13.53 10.61
N GLY A 63 5.93 14.12 9.86
CA GLY A 63 6.34 15.50 10.09
C GLY A 63 7.55 15.89 9.26
N ASN A 64 7.92 17.15 9.37
CA ASN A 64 9.09 17.67 8.70
C ASN A 64 10.33 17.38 9.54
N ILE A 65 11.26 16.62 8.99
CA ILE A 65 12.52 16.24 9.64
C ILE A 65 13.67 16.83 8.81
N GLY A 66 14.66 17.35 9.51
CA GLY A 66 15.84 17.93 8.89
C GLY A 66 16.15 19.36 9.34
N SER A 67 17.20 19.95 8.77
CA SER A 67 17.59 21.32 9.08
C SER A 67 16.62 22.32 8.45
N PRO A 68 16.61 23.59 8.90
CA PRO A 68 15.77 24.62 8.28
C PRO A 68 15.96 24.78 6.77
N ARG A 69 17.10 24.36 6.25
CA ARG A 69 17.42 24.42 4.82
C ARG A 69 17.02 23.17 4.04
N ARG A 70 16.83 22.04 4.74
CA ARG A 70 16.48 20.74 4.15
C ARG A 70 15.43 20.05 5.00
N LYS A 71 14.22 20.54 4.93
CA LYS A 71 13.09 19.90 5.59
C LYS A 71 12.45 18.89 4.65
N GLU A 72 12.35 17.66 5.10
CA GLU A 72 11.63 16.61 4.42
C GLU A 72 10.42 16.19 5.24
N TYR A 73 9.27 16.07 4.60
CA TYR A 73 8.10 15.47 5.23
C TYR A 73 8.35 13.96 5.27
N THR A 74 8.54 13.44 6.47
CA THR A 74 8.93 12.05 6.68
C THR A 74 7.86 11.31 7.46
N VAL A 75 7.61 10.07 7.06
CA VAL A 75 6.71 9.15 7.75
C VAL A 75 7.52 7.96 8.22
N ILE A 76 7.46 7.71 9.52
CA ILE A 76 8.16 6.58 10.14
C ILE A 76 7.19 5.81 11.02
N GLY A 77 7.48 4.55 11.20
CA GLY A 77 6.72 3.69 12.08
C GLY A 77 6.50 2.30 11.51
N ASP A 78 5.96 1.44 12.34
CA ASP A 78 5.70 0.05 11.99
C ASP A 78 4.70 -0.09 10.84
N THR A 79 3.71 0.82 10.77
CA THR A 79 2.72 0.84 9.70
C THR A 79 3.37 0.95 8.32
N VAL A 80 4.40 1.79 8.18
CA VAL A 80 5.13 1.96 6.92
C VAL A 80 5.90 0.69 6.57
N ASN A 81 6.57 0.10 7.56
CA ASN A 81 7.32 -1.13 7.37
C ASN A 81 6.42 -2.29 6.96
N PHE A 82 5.25 -2.40 7.57
CA PHE A 82 4.28 -3.42 7.24
C PHE A 82 3.76 -3.27 5.80
N ALA A 83 3.44 -2.05 5.38
CA ALA A 83 3.01 -1.78 4.01
C ALA A 83 4.06 -2.22 2.99
N SER A 84 5.33 -1.94 3.28
CA SER A 84 6.45 -2.37 2.44
C SER A 84 6.56 -3.89 2.35
N ARG A 85 6.35 -4.61 3.46
CA ARG A 85 6.34 -6.07 3.48
C ARG A 85 5.18 -6.64 2.67
N LEU A 86 4.00 -6.02 2.74
CA LEU A 86 2.85 -6.42 1.93
C LEU A 86 3.14 -6.29 0.45
N GLU A 87 3.74 -5.18 0.03
CA GLU A 87 4.11 -4.99 -1.38
C GLU A 87 5.02 -6.11 -1.85
N ALA A 88 6.05 -6.44 -1.06
CA ALA A 88 7.01 -7.49 -1.40
C ALA A 88 6.35 -8.88 -1.53
N LEU A 89 5.29 -9.15 -0.78
CA LEU A 89 4.57 -10.42 -0.83
C LEU A 89 3.83 -10.65 -2.15
N ASN A 90 3.58 -9.61 -2.93
CA ASN A 90 2.92 -9.77 -4.24
C ASN A 90 3.67 -10.76 -5.13
N LYS A 91 4.98 -10.83 -5.02
CA LYS A 91 5.79 -11.78 -5.80
C LYS A 91 5.51 -13.23 -5.41
N GLU A 92 5.31 -13.49 -4.12
CA GLU A 92 5.05 -14.85 -3.63
C GLU A 92 3.66 -15.34 -4.00
N PHE A 93 2.67 -14.45 -3.98
CA PHE A 93 1.27 -14.81 -4.25
C PHE A 93 0.85 -14.58 -5.70
N ASP A 94 1.78 -14.16 -6.55
CA ASP A 94 1.49 -13.82 -7.95
C ASP A 94 0.31 -12.84 -8.04
N SER A 95 0.34 -11.82 -7.18
CA SER A 95 -0.70 -10.81 -7.05
C SER A 95 -0.15 -9.43 -7.36
N GLN A 96 -1.03 -8.44 -7.46
CA GLN A 96 -0.63 -7.05 -7.70
C GLN A 96 -1.11 -6.11 -6.63
N LEU A 97 -2.13 -6.47 -5.85
CA LEU A 97 -2.66 -5.62 -4.78
C LEU A 97 -2.99 -6.46 -3.57
N LEU A 98 -2.24 -6.27 -2.51
CA LEU A 98 -2.48 -6.89 -1.21
C LEU A 98 -2.81 -5.84 -0.18
N ILE A 99 -3.76 -6.15 0.67
CA ILE A 99 -4.20 -5.28 1.76
C ILE A 99 -4.13 -6.03 3.09
N SER A 100 -3.89 -5.29 4.16
CA SER A 100 -3.95 -5.84 5.51
C SER A 100 -5.39 -6.02 5.96
N ASP A 101 -5.58 -6.79 7.03
CA ASP A 101 -6.90 -6.98 7.64
C ASP A 101 -7.49 -5.64 8.12
N ALA A 102 -6.66 -4.73 8.62
CA ALA A 102 -7.09 -3.39 9.02
C ALA A 102 -7.74 -2.63 7.86
N VAL A 103 -7.15 -2.72 6.66
CA VAL A 103 -7.70 -2.10 5.46
C VAL A 103 -9.00 -2.80 5.05
N ARG A 104 -9.02 -4.13 5.08
CA ARG A 104 -10.22 -4.92 4.75
C ARG A 104 -11.41 -4.53 5.63
N GLU A 105 -11.18 -4.38 6.92
CA GLU A 105 -12.22 -3.94 7.86
C GLU A 105 -12.68 -2.52 7.59
N ALA A 106 -11.74 -1.61 7.31
CA ALA A 106 -12.06 -0.22 7.02
C ALA A 106 -12.89 -0.06 5.74
N LEU A 107 -12.75 -0.97 4.77
CA LEU A 107 -13.51 -0.94 3.52
C LEU A 107 -14.96 -1.36 3.69
N GLY A 108 -15.28 -2.15 4.70
CA GLY A 108 -16.63 -2.68 4.89
C GLY A 108 -17.10 -3.43 3.64
N ASN A 109 -18.27 -3.09 3.13
CA ASN A 109 -18.86 -3.75 1.95
C ASN A 109 -18.03 -3.53 0.67
N ASP A 110 -17.29 -2.45 0.58
CA ASP A 110 -16.43 -2.18 -0.58
C ASP A 110 -15.25 -3.15 -0.67
N GLY A 111 -14.99 -3.91 0.37
CA GLY A 111 -13.98 -4.96 0.37
C GLY A 111 -14.53 -6.37 0.21
N ASP A 112 -15.81 -6.54 -0.15
CA ASP A 112 -16.43 -7.86 -0.25
C ASP A 112 -15.83 -8.72 -1.37
N ASP A 113 -15.19 -8.11 -2.36
CA ASP A 113 -14.49 -8.81 -3.43
C ASP A 113 -13.07 -9.25 -3.05
N ALA A 114 -12.61 -8.93 -1.86
CA ALA A 114 -11.29 -9.33 -1.40
C ALA A 114 -11.24 -10.84 -1.14
N VAL A 115 -10.16 -11.46 -1.59
CA VAL A 115 -9.91 -12.88 -1.39
C VAL A 115 -8.96 -13.07 -0.21
N SER A 116 -9.38 -13.86 0.78
CA SER A 116 -8.53 -14.14 1.93
C SER A 116 -7.36 -15.04 1.53
N LEU A 117 -6.15 -14.62 1.91
CA LEU A 117 -4.96 -15.47 1.79
C LEU A 117 -4.65 -16.19 3.11
N GLY A 118 -5.49 -15.97 4.12
CA GLY A 118 -5.29 -16.55 5.44
C GLY A 118 -4.23 -15.84 6.25
N GLU A 119 -3.71 -16.49 7.24
CA GLU A 119 -2.61 -15.98 8.06
C GLU A 119 -1.28 -16.23 7.35
N VAL A 120 -0.55 -15.16 7.10
CA VAL A 120 0.71 -15.19 6.36
C VAL A 120 1.85 -14.74 7.27
N PRO A 121 2.93 -15.51 7.36
CA PRO A 121 4.12 -15.07 8.09
C PRO A 121 4.73 -13.83 7.44
N ILE A 122 4.99 -12.82 8.25
CA ILE A 122 5.57 -11.55 7.78
C ILE A 122 6.94 -11.39 8.44
N LYS A 123 7.95 -11.13 7.64
CA LYS A 123 9.32 -10.93 8.13
C LYS A 123 9.36 -9.78 9.14
N GLY A 124 9.90 -10.04 10.33
CA GLY A 124 10.01 -9.04 11.39
C GLY A 124 8.83 -9.04 12.37
N TYR A 125 7.85 -9.92 12.18
CA TYR A 125 6.68 -10.04 13.04
C TYR A 125 6.62 -11.44 13.65
N ASP A 126 6.33 -11.52 14.95
CA ASP A 126 6.29 -12.79 15.69
C ASP A 126 5.07 -13.63 15.35
N GLN A 127 3.97 -12.98 14.94
CA GLN A 127 2.71 -13.64 14.64
C GLN A 127 2.39 -13.51 13.16
N PRO A 128 1.81 -14.54 12.53
CA PRO A 128 1.30 -14.38 11.17
C PRO A 128 0.14 -13.40 11.14
N MET A 129 -0.03 -12.73 10.00
CA MET A 129 -1.04 -11.68 9.84
C MET A 129 -2.04 -12.06 8.75
N MET A 130 -3.30 -11.70 8.97
CA MET A 130 -4.34 -11.87 7.94
C MET A 130 -4.09 -10.92 6.77
N ILE A 131 -4.02 -11.47 5.58
CA ILE A 131 -3.77 -10.73 4.34
C ILE A 131 -4.89 -11.02 3.35
N TRP A 132 -5.26 -10.02 2.58
CA TRP A 132 -6.32 -10.09 1.58
C TRP A 132 -5.80 -9.65 0.22
N GLN A 133 -6.31 -10.28 -0.83
CA GLN A 133 -5.93 -9.96 -2.21
C GLN A 133 -7.09 -9.27 -2.92
N LEU A 134 -6.80 -8.13 -3.55
CA LEU A 134 -7.74 -7.40 -4.39
C LEU A 134 -7.37 -7.39 -5.87
N GLY A 135 -6.17 -7.80 -6.20
CA GLY A 135 -5.74 -7.81 -7.60
C GLY A 135 -4.48 -8.54 -7.93
#